data_3e4d15c956ba11b24af1007cfd87f952
#
_entry.id   3e4d15c956ba11b24af1007cfd87f952
#
_cell.length_a   1.000
_cell.length_b   1.000
_cell.length_c   1.000
_cell.angle_alpha   90.00
_cell.angle_beta   90.00
_cell.angle_gamma   90.00
#
_symmetry.space_group_name_H-M   'P 1'
#
loop_
_entity.id
_entity.type
_entity.pdbx_description
1 polymer ?
#
loop_
_entity_poly.entity_id
_entity_poly.type
_entity_poly.pdbx_seq_one_letter_code
_entity_poly.pdbx_strand_id
1 'polypeptide(L)'
;MKKTFVLLAAALLALTATAQTRTAAPAVKVSDYQFTTVKEIPVTSMKNQASSGTCWCFSALSFLESEVIKAENLKPEAYPDLSEMFVVHHSYHDRAIKYVRLNGFLNMAQGSGFGDVLEVVRDYGIVPQSVYSGMNYGTELPAQGELDAVLKGYVQAVVKNPNKKLTPVWTKGFDGILDAYLGEIPETFVENGVTYTPQSYRDALGINPDDYVNISSFTHHPFYSQFVIEVEDNWRWGLCYNLPLDEFMAVIDNAVNNGYTVAWGGDVSETGFTRDGLAILVDTSVKPTGSDQERCVGPAAQ
;
A
#
# COMPACT_ATOMS: atom_id res chain seq x y z
N MET A 1 -59.51 59.28 2.99
CA MET A 1 -58.39 58.50 2.65
C MET A 1 -57.60 58.24 3.94
N LYS A 2 -57.81 57.10 4.61
CA LYS A 2 -57.12 56.70 5.83
C LYS A 2 -56.28 55.51 5.50
N LYS A 3 -54.94 55.63 5.64
CA LYS A 3 -53.98 54.53 5.44
C LYS A 3 -53.85 53.77 6.74
N THR A 4 -54.23 52.49 6.77
CA THR A 4 -54.09 51.60 7.89
C THR A 4 -52.73 50.89 7.78
N PHE A 5 -51.85 51.13 8.74
CA PHE A 5 -50.58 50.38 8.89
C PHE A 5 -50.88 49.11 9.67
N VAL A 6 -50.57 47.96 9.06
CA VAL A 6 -50.57 46.65 9.74
C VAL A 6 -49.15 46.38 10.21
N LEU A 7 -48.91 46.37 11.50
CA LEU A 7 -47.66 45.92 12.13
C LEU A 7 -47.67 44.41 12.22
N LEU A 8 -46.78 43.75 11.47
CA LEU A 8 -46.53 42.34 11.59
C LEU A 8 -45.44 42.14 12.67
N ALA A 9 -45.83 41.65 13.84
CA ALA A 9 -44.90 41.24 14.89
C ALA A 9 -44.32 39.85 14.53
N ALA A 10 -43.06 39.83 14.12
CA ALA A 10 -42.33 38.58 13.93
C ALA A 10 -41.81 38.07 15.30
N ALA A 11 -42.41 37.01 15.81
CA ALA A 11 -41.92 36.30 16.98
C ALA A 11 -40.69 35.46 16.55
N LEU A 12 -39.47 35.88 16.94
CA LEU A 12 -38.28 35.08 16.85
C LEU A 12 -38.35 33.97 17.94
N LEU A 13 -38.68 32.75 17.54
CA LEU A 13 -38.40 31.55 18.34
C LEU A 13 -36.89 31.28 18.24
N ALA A 14 -36.14 31.65 19.27
CA ALA A 14 -34.78 31.22 19.47
C ALA A 14 -34.79 29.72 19.83
N LEU A 15 -34.57 28.86 18.84
CA LEU A 15 -34.20 27.47 19.10
C LEU A 15 -32.77 27.48 19.66
N THR A 16 -32.64 27.35 20.98
CA THR A 16 -31.37 26.99 21.61
C THR A 16 -31.06 25.56 21.23
N ALA A 17 -30.29 25.40 20.14
CA ALA A 17 -29.63 24.14 19.90
C ALA A 17 -28.59 23.92 21.01
N THR A 18 -28.92 23.09 21.97
CA THR A 18 -27.93 22.54 22.91
C THR A 18 -26.98 21.69 22.05
N ALA A 19 -25.83 22.25 21.68
CA ALA A 19 -24.72 21.47 21.20
C ALA A 19 -24.35 20.50 22.33
N GLN A 20 -24.80 19.24 22.19
CA GLN A 20 -24.23 18.15 22.96
C GLN A 20 -22.75 18.11 22.61
N THR A 21 -21.93 18.61 23.53
CA THR A 21 -20.49 18.36 23.50
C THR A 21 -20.33 16.83 23.57
N ARG A 22 -20.10 16.22 22.39
CA ARG A 22 -19.64 14.84 22.33
C ARG A 22 -18.34 14.80 23.11
N THR A 23 -18.36 14.21 24.29
CA THR A 23 -17.15 13.80 24.97
C THR A 23 -16.54 12.72 24.08
N ALA A 24 -15.46 13.09 23.36
CA ALA A 24 -14.64 12.09 22.68
C ALA A 24 -14.29 11.00 23.70
N ALA A 25 -14.41 9.74 23.30
CA ALA A 25 -13.93 8.64 24.13
C ALA A 25 -12.48 8.94 24.51
N PRO A 26 -12.07 8.65 25.76
CA PRO A 26 -10.70 8.93 26.18
C PRO A 26 -9.74 8.24 25.21
N ALA A 27 -8.76 8.97 24.71
CA ALA A 27 -7.74 8.43 23.84
C ALA A 27 -7.02 7.30 24.58
N VAL A 28 -7.06 6.10 24.03
CA VAL A 28 -6.35 4.92 24.58
C VAL A 28 -4.85 5.16 24.38
N LYS A 29 -4.06 4.90 25.43
CA LYS A 29 -2.61 5.08 25.41
C LYS A 29 -1.92 3.72 25.38
N VAL A 30 -0.75 3.67 24.73
CA VAL A 30 0.10 2.46 24.72
C VAL A 30 0.39 1.96 26.15
N SER A 31 0.57 2.89 27.12
CA SER A 31 0.80 2.58 28.53
C SER A 31 -0.34 1.82 29.21
N ASP A 32 -1.54 1.81 28.62
CA ASP A 32 -2.71 1.13 29.21
C ASP A 32 -2.67 -0.39 28.93
N TYR A 33 -1.76 -0.84 28.03
CA TYR A 33 -1.59 -2.24 27.64
C TYR A 33 -0.25 -2.79 28.10
N GLN A 34 -0.25 -4.06 28.47
CA GLN A 34 0.97 -4.82 28.79
C GLN A 34 1.17 -5.88 27.71
N PHE A 35 2.28 -5.75 26.98
CA PHE A 35 2.62 -6.71 25.92
C PHE A 35 3.71 -7.66 26.40
N THR A 36 3.59 -8.91 26.00
CA THR A 36 4.65 -9.92 26.16
C THR A 36 5.03 -10.42 24.77
N THR A 37 6.31 -10.32 24.43
CA THR A 37 6.80 -10.86 23.16
C THR A 37 6.72 -12.37 23.16
N VAL A 38 5.87 -12.94 22.30
CA VAL A 38 5.72 -14.38 22.11
C VAL A 38 6.67 -14.90 21.04
N LYS A 39 6.82 -14.16 19.96
CA LYS A 39 7.67 -14.48 18.83
C LYS A 39 8.29 -13.21 18.26
N GLU A 40 9.55 -13.26 17.94
CA GLU A 40 10.25 -12.19 17.21
C GLU A 40 10.91 -12.81 15.99
N ILE A 41 10.70 -12.21 14.83
CA ILE A 41 11.24 -12.64 13.56
C ILE A 41 12.18 -11.55 13.06
N PRO A 42 13.41 -11.90 12.61
CA PRO A 42 14.34 -10.90 12.09
C PRO A 42 13.75 -10.15 10.89
N VAL A 43 13.86 -8.83 10.95
CA VAL A 43 13.42 -7.90 9.89
C VAL A 43 14.50 -6.85 9.64
N THR A 44 14.47 -6.24 8.49
CA THR A 44 15.29 -5.07 8.16
C THR A 44 14.81 -3.82 8.90
N SER A 45 15.54 -2.72 8.80
CA SER A 45 15.12 -1.45 9.41
C SER A 45 13.81 -0.94 8.82
N MET A 46 12.99 -0.33 9.67
CA MET A 46 11.76 0.32 9.22
C MET A 46 12.07 1.51 8.31
N LYS A 47 11.48 1.48 7.11
CA LYS A 47 11.65 2.53 6.10
C LYS A 47 10.47 3.50 6.10
N ASN A 48 10.72 4.74 5.68
CA ASN A 48 9.72 5.80 5.64
C ASN A 48 9.31 6.11 4.21
N GLN A 49 8.08 5.74 3.83
CA GLN A 49 7.51 6.07 2.52
C GLN A 49 7.17 7.55 2.35
N ALA A 50 7.16 8.33 3.43
CA ALA A 50 6.82 9.76 3.46
C ALA A 50 5.56 10.11 2.65
N SER A 51 5.66 11.06 1.71
CA SER A 51 4.54 11.54 0.88
C SER A 51 4.41 10.76 -0.43
N SER A 52 4.31 9.42 -0.32
CA SER A 52 4.02 8.54 -1.46
C SER A 52 2.91 7.54 -1.11
N GLY A 53 2.12 7.15 -2.10
CA GLY A 53 1.11 6.08 -1.97
C GLY A 53 1.68 4.69 -2.24
N THR A 54 2.92 4.41 -1.80
CA THR A 54 3.68 3.20 -2.14
C THR A 54 3.85 2.22 -0.97
N CYS A 55 2.99 2.29 0.05
CA CYS A 55 3.02 1.40 1.22
C CYS A 55 3.02 -0.09 0.83
N TRP A 56 2.30 -0.44 -0.22
CA TRP A 56 2.26 -1.79 -0.79
C TRP A 56 3.66 -2.31 -1.15
N CYS A 57 4.51 -1.45 -1.71
CA CYS A 57 5.86 -1.79 -2.12
C CYS A 57 6.80 -1.92 -0.91
N PHE A 58 6.78 -0.93 -0.01
CA PHE A 58 7.58 -0.94 1.21
C PHE A 58 7.29 -2.17 2.07
N SER A 59 6.01 -2.51 2.26
CA SER A 59 5.62 -3.69 3.05
C SER A 59 6.03 -5.00 2.37
N ALA A 60 5.83 -5.13 1.05
CA ALA A 60 6.17 -6.35 0.34
C ALA A 60 7.68 -6.58 0.22
N LEU A 61 8.48 -5.52 0.02
CA LEU A 61 9.93 -5.67 -0.01
C LEU A 61 10.49 -6.00 1.39
N SER A 62 10.00 -5.37 2.45
CA SER A 62 10.36 -5.76 3.82
C SER A 62 10.03 -7.23 4.12
N PHE A 63 8.92 -7.73 3.59
CA PHE A 63 8.58 -9.16 3.64
C PHE A 63 9.61 -10.01 2.88
N LEU A 64 9.93 -9.68 1.61
CA LEU A 64 10.91 -10.42 0.81
C LEU A 64 12.31 -10.38 1.43
N GLU A 65 12.72 -9.25 1.99
CA GLU A 65 13.98 -9.12 2.75
C GLU A 65 14.03 -10.11 3.92
N SER A 66 12.93 -10.22 4.67
CA SER A 66 12.83 -11.18 5.78
C SER A 66 12.89 -12.64 5.31
N GLU A 67 12.33 -12.95 4.14
CA GLU A 67 12.43 -14.29 3.53
C GLU A 67 13.87 -14.62 3.17
N VAL A 68 14.61 -13.69 2.56
CA VAL A 68 16.05 -13.87 2.25
C VAL A 68 16.86 -14.06 3.53
N ILE A 69 16.63 -13.24 4.57
CA ILE A 69 17.29 -13.36 5.87
C ILE A 69 17.09 -14.75 6.46
N LYS A 70 15.86 -15.27 6.40
CA LYS A 70 15.52 -16.59 6.92
C LYS A 70 16.14 -17.72 6.07
N ALA A 71 15.99 -17.66 4.75
CA ALA A 71 16.46 -18.70 3.84
C ALA A 71 17.98 -18.89 3.91
N GLU A 72 18.72 -17.79 3.94
CA GLU A 72 20.18 -17.75 3.96
C GLU A 72 20.77 -17.69 5.38
N ASN A 73 19.92 -17.66 6.41
CA ASN A 73 20.33 -17.53 7.82
C ASN A 73 21.31 -16.36 8.04
N LEU A 74 20.97 -15.21 7.47
CA LEU A 74 21.84 -14.04 7.46
C LEU A 74 22.00 -13.42 8.85
N LYS A 75 23.14 -12.77 9.05
CA LYS A 75 23.37 -11.90 10.22
C LYS A 75 23.01 -10.45 9.86
N PRO A 76 22.74 -9.59 10.86
CA PRO A 76 22.31 -8.22 10.62
C PRO A 76 23.19 -7.40 9.66
N GLU A 77 24.50 -7.67 9.64
CA GLU A 77 25.46 -6.97 8.77
C GLU A 77 25.31 -7.32 7.28
N ALA A 78 24.61 -8.41 6.99
CA ALA A 78 24.39 -8.94 5.64
C ALA A 78 22.92 -8.87 5.20
N TYR A 79 22.06 -8.18 5.95
CA TYR A 79 20.65 -8.05 5.58
C TYR A 79 20.53 -7.26 4.27
N PRO A 80 19.72 -7.74 3.33
CA PRO A 80 19.49 -7.02 2.09
C PRO A 80 18.70 -5.73 2.36
N ASP A 81 18.93 -4.72 1.53
CA ASP A 81 18.18 -3.47 1.49
C ASP A 81 17.74 -3.26 0.03
N LEU A 82 16.50 -3.65 -0.29
CA LEU A 82 15.96 -3.70 -1.64
C LEU A 82 15.33 -2.35 -2.03
N SER A 83 15.47 -1.98 -3.30
CA SER A 83 14.96 -0.71 -3.80
C SER A 83 13.46 -0.74 -4.06
N GLU A 84 12.69 0.00 -3.26
CA GLU A 84 11.26 0.20 -3.50
C GLU A 84 11.02 0.98 -4.79
N MET A 85 11.84 1.98 -5.06
CA MET A 85 11.62 2.84 -6.21
C MET A 85 11.93 2.16 -7.54
N PHE A 86 12.79 1.13 -7.56
CA PHE A 86 12.96 0.27 -8.72
C PHE A 86 11.65 -0.46 -9.07
N VAL A 87 10.99 -1.02 -8.08
CA VAL A 87 9.69 -1.68 -8.26
C VAL A 87 8.61 -0.68 -8.66
N VAL A 88 8.56 0.47 -8.02
CA VAL A 88 7.61 1.55 -8.33
C VAL A 88 7.75 2.04 -9.77
N HIS A 89 9.00 2.26 -10.24
CA HIS A 89 9.27 2.68 -11.62
C HIS A 89 8.64 1.70 -12.64
N HIS A 90 8.93 0.42 -12.50
CA HIS A 90 8.39 -0.61 -13.39
C HIS A 90 6.88 -0.79 -13.27
N SER A 91 6.34 -0.72 -12.05
CA SER A 91 4.91 -0.79 -11.82
C SER A 91 4.16 0.36 -12.51
N TYR A 92 4.69 1.58 -12.45
CA TYR A 92 4.08 2.73 -13.12
C TYR A 92 4.16 2.62 -14.64
N HIS A 93 5.27 2.12 -15.18
CA HIS A 93 5.42 1.82 -16.61
C HIS A 93 4.33 0.84 -17.09
N ASP A 94 4.21 -0.31 -16.45
CA ASP A 94 3.24 -1.35 -16.80
C ASP A 94 1.81 -0.86 -16.68
N ARG A 95 1.53 -0.09 -15.62
CA ARG A 95 0.22 0.50 -15.38
C ARG A 95 -0.17 1.50 -16.46
N ALA A 96 0.79 2.32 -16.93
CA ALA A 96 0.57 3.24 -18.04
C ALA A 96 0.21 2.49 -19.33
N ILE A 97 0.92 1.40 -19.65
CA ILE A 97 0.61 0.55 -20.79
C ILE A 97 -0.82 0.00 -20.69
N LYS A 98 -1.19 -0.55 -19.54
CA LYS A 98 -2.53 -1.10 -19.30
C LYS A 98 -3.61 -0.02 -19.36
N TYR A 99 -3.35 1.16 -18.77
CA TYR A 99 -4.25 2.32 -18.83
C TYR A 99 -4.56 2.72 -20.28
N VAL A 100 -3.52 2.86 -21.11
CA VAL A 100 -3.68 3.23 -22.51
C VAL A 100 -4.40 2.12 -23.30
N ARG A 101 -4.08 0.85 -23.09
CA ARG A 101 -4.77 -0.29 -23.72
C ARG A 101 -6.25 -0.37 -23.36
N LEU A 102 -6.61 0.06 -22.16
CA LEU A 102 -8.00 0.13 -21.68
C LEU A 102 -8.68 1.47 -21.99
N ASN A 103 -8.10 2.29 -22.86
CA ASN A 103 -8.65 3.61 -23.23
C ASN A 103 -8.93 4.53 -22.02
N GLY A 104 -8.14 4.44 -20.97
CA GLY A 104 -8.29 5.23 -19.76
C GLY A 104 -9.26 4.67 -18.71
N PHE A 105 -9.84 3.50 -18.94
CA PHE A 105 -10.72 2.81 -17.99
C PHE A 105 -9.90 1.96 -16.99
N LEU A 106 -8.97 2.60 -16.34
CA LEU A 106 -8.15 2.04 -15.27
C LEU A 106 -7.80 3.17 -14.30
N ASN A 107 -7.69 2.88 -13.01
CA ASN A 107 -7.17 3.87 -12.06
C ASN A 107 -5.67 4.09 -12.32
N MET A 108 -5.26 5.32 -12.65
CA MET A 108 -3.86 5.73 -12.74
C MET A 108 -3.51 6.50 -11.48
N ALA A 109 -3.00 5.80 -10.49
CA ALA A 109 -2.67 6.31 -9.15
C ALA A 109 -1.46 5.56 -8.59
N GLN A 110 -1.01 5.93 -7.39
CA GLN A 110 0.20 5.37 -6.77
C GLN A 110 -0.03 4.01 -6.09
N GLY A 111 -1.26 3.74 -5.61
CA GLY A 111 -1.62 2.52 -4.91
C GLY A 111 -1.52 1.27 -5.79
N SER A 112 -1.15 0.14 -5.21
CA SER A 112 -1.04 -1.17 -5.87
C SER A 112 -1.16 -2.28 -4.83
N GLY A 113 -1.06 -3.54 -5.24
CA GLY A 113 -1.12 -4.70 -4.35
C GLY A 113 0.25 -5.35 -4.12
N PHE A 114 0.37 -6.15 -3.08
CA PHE A 114 1.61 -6.89 -2.79
C PHE A 114 2.01 -7.84 -3.93
N GLY A 115 1.02 -8.44 -4.61
CA GLY A 115 1.24 -9.28 -5.77
C GLY A 115 1.92 -8.56 -6.94
N ASP A 116 1.73 -7.23 -7.06
CA ASP A 116 2.37 -6.45 -8.11
C ASP A 116 3.89 -6.36 -7.93
N VAL A 117 4.37 -6.38 -6.67
CA VAL A 117 5.80 -6.48 -6.37
C VAL A 117 6.37 -7.79 -6.90
N LEU A 118 5.67 -8.90 -6.67
CA LEU A 118 6.09 -10.22 -7.16
C LEU A 118 6.14 -10.27 -8.69
N GLU A 119 5.16 -9.67 -9.37
CA GLU A 119 5.15 -9.57 -10.84
C GLU A 119 6.34 -8.75 -11.36
N VAL A 120 6.62 -7.59 -10.75
CA VAL A 120 7.77 -6.76 -11.13
C VAL A 120 9.08 -7.51 -10.87
N VAL A 121 9.23 -8.14 -9.71
CA VAL A 121 10.43 -8.93 -9.37
C VAL A 121 10.60 -10.10 -10.33
N ARG A 122 9.50 -10.73 -10.77
CA ARG A 122 9.53 -11.81 -11.78
C ARG A 122 10.05 -11.30 -13.12
N ASP A 123 9.48 -10.21 -13.62
CA ASP A 123 9.69 -9.75 -14.99
C ASP A 123 10.97 -8.93 -15.14
N TYR A 124 11.27 -8.10 -14.13
CA TYR A 124 12.36 -7.11 -14.18
C TYR A 124 13.52 -7.40 -13.23
N GLY A 125 13.34 -8.29 -12.25
CA GLY A 125 14.32 -8.52 -11.20
C GLY A 125 14.21 -7.50 -10.05
N ILE A 126 15.32 -7.29 -9.34
CA ILE A 126 15.42 -6.35 -8.21
C ILE A 126 16.85 -5.83 -8.09
N VAL A 127 17.02 -4.67 -7.48
CA VAL A 127 18.33 -4.06 -7.21
C VAL A 127 18.42 -3.61 -5.73
N PRO A 128 19.63 -3.45 -5.18
CA PRO A 128 19.80 -2.83 -3.87
C PRO A 128 19.35 -1.36 -3.86
N GLN A 129 18.89 -0.88 -2.71
CA GLN A 129 18.57 0.53 -2.49
C GLN A 129 19.76 1.46 -2.76
N SER A 130 20.97 1.01 -2.46
CA SER A 130 22.22 1.75 -2.71
C SER A 130 22.50 1.98 -4.21
N VAL A 131 21.97 1.11 -5.07
CA VAL A 131 22.12 1.19 -6.53
C VAL A 131 21.06 2.08 -7.16
N TYR A 132 19.84 2.03 -6.64
CA TYR A 132 18.72 2.79 -7.19
C TYR A 132 17.86 3.35 -6.06
N SER A 133 18.13 4.59 -5.66
CA SER A 133 17.37 5.25 -4.59
C SER A 133 16.02 5.80 -5.04
N GLY A 134 15.88 6.14 -6.31
CA GLY A 134 14.67 6.76 -6.86
C GLY A 134 14.42 8.19 -6.40
N MET A 135 15.44 8.94 -5.99
CA MET A 135 15.31 10.27 -5.35
C MET A 135 15.90 11.40 -6.21
N ASN A 136 15.69 11.36 -7.54
CA ASN A 136 16.23 12.38 -8.44
C ASN A 136 15.53 13.74 -8.34
N TYR A 137 14.39 13.83 -7.69
CA TYR A 137 13.61 15.08 -7.56
C TYR A 137 14.02 15.95 -6.38
N GLY A 138 15.21 15.70 -5.79
CA GLY A 138 15.87 16.63 -4.87
C GLY A 138 15.37 16.60 -3.42
N THR A 139 14.62 15.57 -3.02
CA THR A 139 14.21 15.33 -1.64
C THR A 139 14.93 14.11 -1.07
N GLU A 140 15.12 14.06 0.25
CA GLU A 140 15.71 12.90 0.94
C GLU A 140 14.70 11.75 1.13
N LEU A 141 13.42 12.06 1.09
CA LEU A 141 12.31 11.12 1.27
C LEU A 141 11.35 11.22 0.10
N PRO A 142 10.59 10.15 -0.20
CA PRO A 142 9.62 10.15 -1.30
C PRO A 142 8.60 11.29 -1.22
N ALA A 143 8.42 12.01 -2.35
CA ALA A 143 7.46 13.10 -2.50
C ALA A 143 6.82 13.02 -3.89
N GLN A 144 5.95 12.03 -4.10
CA GLN A 144 5.49 11.62 -5.44
C GLN A 144 4.24 12.33 -5.95
N GLY A 145 3.68 13.31 -5.22
CA GLY A 145 2.45 13.98 -5.65
C GLY A 145 2.55 14.68 -6.99
N GLU A 146 3.69 15.34 -7.29
CA GLU A 146 3.93 15.99 -8.58
C GLU A 146 4.12 14.93 -9.69
N LEU A 147 4.95 13.93 -9.45
CA LEU A 147 5.17 12.82 -10.37
C LEU A 147 3.85 12.13 -10.76
N ASP A 148 3.01 11.80 -9.78
CA ASP A 148 1.70 11.19 -10.01
C ASP A 148 0.81 12.05 -10.93
N ALA A 149 0.74 13.33 -10.64
CA ALA A 149 -0.06 14.28 -11.44
C ALA A 149 0.46 14.38 -12.89
N VAL A 150 1.78 14.44 -13.09
CA VAL A 150 2.41 14.52 -14.40
C VAL A 150 2.20 13.22 -15.19
N LEU A 151 2.43 12.06 -14.59
CA LEU A 151 2.23 10.76 -15.22
C LEU A 151 0.78 10.56 -15.65
N LYS A 152 -0.17 10.87 -14.77
CA LYS A 152 -1.60 10.80 -15.05
C LYS A 152 -2.01 11.75 -16.18
N GLY A 153 -1.54 12.99 -16.15
CA GLY A 153 -1.78 13.96 -17.22
C GLY A 153 -1.24 13.50 -18.56
N TYR A 154 -0.05 12.93 -18.57
CA TYR A 154 0.59 12.39 -19.77
C TYR A 154 -0.23 11.26 -20.42
N VAL A 155 -0.58 10.22 -19.68
CA VAL A 155 -1.34 9.08 -20.25
C VAL A 155 -2.75 9.49 -20.67
N GLN A 156 -3.37 10.44 -19.97
CA GLN A 156 -4.66 11.01 -20.38
C GLN A 156 -4.56 11.72 -21.72
N ALA A 157 -3.50 12.49 -21.95
CA ALA A 157 -3.25 13.14 -23.24
C ALA A 157 -2.99 12.11 -24.36
N VAL A 158 -2.23 11.04 -24.07
CA VAL A 158 -2.00 9.94 -25.00
C VAL A 158 -3.31 9.29 -25.44
N VAL A 159 -4.20 8.94 -24.49
CA VAL A 159 -5.50 8.34 -24.81
C VAL A 159 -6.41 9.29 -25.60
N LYS A 160 -6.40 10.58 -25.26
CA LYS A 160 -7.25 11.62 -25.89
C LYS A 160 -6.64 12.20 -27.17
N ASN A 161 -5.53 11.66 -27.69
CA ASN A 161 -4.86 12.25 -28.83
C ASN A 161 -5.79 12.36 -30.06
N PRO A 162 -5.75 13.50 -30.80
CA PRO A 162 -6.68 13.74 -31.90
C PRO A 162 -6.41 12.85 -33.13
N ASN A 163 -5.22 12.29 -33.25
CA ASN A 163 -4.83 11.45 -34.38
C ASN A 163 -5.50 10.08 -34.37
N LYS A 164 -6.12 9.68 -33.26
CA LYS A 164 -6.79 8.37 -33.05
C LYS A 164 -5.89 7.17 -33.37
N LYS A 165 -4.57 7.38 -33.37
CA LYS A 165 -3.54 6.37 -33.63
C LYS A 165 -2.35 6.64 -32.72
N LEU A 166 -1.92 5.61 -31.99
CA LEU A 166 -0.74 5.68 -31.14
C LEU A 166 0.54 5.54 -31.99
N THR A 167 1.57 6.24 -31.58
CA THR A 167 2.93 6.03 -32.05
C THR A 167 3.72 5.24 -31.00
N PRO A 168 4.82 4.55 -31.36
CA PRO A 168 5.63 3.82 -30.37
C PRO A 168 6.44 4.76 -29.44
N VAL A 169 6.39 6.08 -29.68
CA VAL A 169 7.19 7.07 -28.95
C VAL A 169 6.60 7.41 -27.58
N TRP A 170 5.29 7.21 -27.40
CA TRP A 170 4.64 7.63 -26.17
C TRP A 170 5.18 6.90 -24.91
N THR A 171 5.55 5.62 -25.02
CA THR A 171 6.17 4.87 -23.90
C THR A 171 7.51 5.47 -23.53
N LYS A 172 8.36 5.80 -24.54
CA LYS A 172 9.66 6.46 -24.29
C LYS A 172 9.51 7.81 -23.62
N GLY A 173 8.47 8.57 -24.00
CA GLY A 173 8.16 9.85 -23.34
C GLY A 173 7.70 9.67 -21.89
N PHE A 174 6.92 8.63 -21.63
CA PHE A 174 6.50 8.27 -20.27
C PHE A 174 7.70 7.84 -19.42
N ASP A 175 8.54 6.94 -19.95
CA ASP A 175 9.75 6.46 -19.27
C ASP A 175 10.72 7.61 -18.98
N GLY A 176 10.90 8.54 -19.93
CA GLY A 176 11.72 9.73 -19.71
C GLY A 176 11.23 10.64 -18.57
N ILE A 177 9.93 10.65 -18.28
CA ILE A 177 9.41 11.32 -17.07
C ILE A 177 9.80 10.52 -15.82
N LEU A 178 9.61 9.21 -15.82
CA LEU A 178 10.03 8.35 -14.70
C LEU A 178 11.53 8.50 -14.43
N ASP A 179 12.36 8.45 -15.47
CA ASP A 179 13.82 8.58 -15.37
C ASP A 179 14.23 9.95 -14.79
N ALA A 180 13.53 11.02 -15.16
CA ALA A 180 13.80 12.35 -14.65
C ALA A 180 13.55 12.47 -13.13
N TYR A 181 12.49 11.84 -12.63
CA TYR A 181 12.10 11.91 -11.23
C TYR A 181 12.73 10.82 -10.35
N LEU A 182 12.84 9.60 -10.87
CA LEU A 182 13.27 8.42 -10.11
C LEU A 182 14.70 7.97 -10.46
N GLY A 183 15.24 8.38 -11.60
CA GLY A 183 16.51 7.93 -12.14
C GLY A 183 16.37 6.85 -13.20
N GLU A 184 17.43 6.72 -14.04
CA GLU A 184 17.50 5.69 -15.07
C GLU A 184 17.67 4.30 -14.44
N ILE A 185 16.94 3.32 -14.96
CA ILE A 185 17.04 1.93 -14.51
C ILE A 185 18.42 1.36 -14.91
N PRO A 186 19.20 0.82 -13.96
CA PRO A 186 20.50 0.24 -14.28
C PRO A 186 20.34 -1.10 -15.04
N GLU A 187 21.03 -1.25 -16.17
CA GLU A 187 21.12 -2.53 -16.86
C GLU A 187 22.00 -3.53 -16.08
N THR A 188 23.09 -3.03 -15.49
CA THR A 188 24.01 -3.80 -14.64
C THR A 188 24.52 -2.93 -13.50
N PHE A 189 24.92 -3.56 -12.41
CA PHE A 189 25.54 -2.91 -11.26
C PHE A 189 26.53 -3.85 -10.55
N VAL A 190 27.33 -3.30 -9.65
CA VAL A 190 28.28 -4.08 -8.85
C VAL A 190 27.82 -4.05 -7.38
N GLU A 191 27.65 -5.25 -6.83
CA GLU A 191 27.36 -5.44 -5.42
C GLU A 191 28.36 -6.45 -4.83
N ASN A 192 29.03 -6.08 -3.74
CA ASN A 192 30.07 -6.91 -3.10
C ASN A 192 31.14 -7.44 -4.06
N GLY A 193 31.53 -6.63 -5.08
CA GLY A 193 32.54 -6.99 -6.07
C GLY A 193 32.05 -7.92 -7.19
N VAL A 194 30.79 -8.26 -7.22
CA VAL A 194 30.16 -9.08 -8.27
C VAL A 194 29.28 -8.19 -9.15
N THR A 195 29.37 -8.36 -10.47
CA THR A 195 28.51 -7.66 -11.43
C THR A 195 27.22 -8.44 -11.63
N TYR A 196 26.10 -7.76 -11.46
CA TYR A 196 24.75 -8.30 -11.63
C TYR A 196 23.94 -7.53 -12.66
N THR A 197 22.98 -8.21 -13.29
CA THR A 197 21.75 -7.62 -13.79
C THR A 197 20.70 -7.67 -12.70
N PRO A 198 19.61 -6.88 -12.75
CA PRO A 198 18.53 -7.00 -11.76
C PRO A 198 17.97 -8.41 -11.60
N GLN A 199 17.83 -9.16 -12.71
CA GLN A 199 17.36 -10.54 -12.68
C GLN A 199 18.37 -11.48 -12.01
N SER A 200 19.67 -11.37 -12.35
CA SER A 200 20.69 -12.21 -11.74
C SER A 200 20.91 -11.92 -10.26
N TYR A 201 20.64 -10.71 -9.81
CA TYR A 201 20.66 -10.35 -8.40
C TYR A 201 19.49 -10.96 -7.64
N ARG A 202 18.26 -10.89 -8.19
CA ARG A 202 17.11 -11.62 -7.65
C ARG A 202 17.42 -13.11 -7.47
N ASP A 203 18.00 -13.73 -8.51
CA ASP A 203 18.33 -15.17 -8.50
C ASP A 203 19.42 -15.48 -7.46
N ALA A 204 20.41 -14.60 -7.30
CA ALA A 204 21.45 -14.74 -6.28
C ALA A 204 20.91 -14.59 -4.85
N LEU A 205 19.82 -13.83 -4.65
CA LEU A 205 19.11 -13.73 -3.38
C LEU A 205 18.18 -14.94 -3.11
N GLY A 206 18.03 -15.85 -4.05
CA GLY A 206 17.12 -16.99 -3.94
C GLY A 206 15.63 -16.60 -3.97
N ILE A 207 15.28 -15.40 -4.43
CA ILE A 207 13.88 -14.95 -4.51
C ILE A 207 13.23 -15.58 -5.73
N ASN A 208 12.30 -16.50 -5.50
CA ASN A 208 11.42 -17.05 -6.52
C ASN A 208 9.99 -16.52 -6.32
N PRO A 209 9.49 -15.60 -7.18
CA PRO A 209 8.16 -15.03 -7.03
C PRO A 209 7.01 -16.05 -7.04
N ASP A 210 7.22 -17.25 -7.57
CA ASP A 210 6.20 -18.30 -7.62
C ASP A 210 6.02 -19.06 -6.30
N ASP A 211 6.89 -18.82 -5.32
CA ASP A 211 6.78 -19.42 -3.99
C ASP A 211 5.80 -18.67 -3.06
N TYR A 212 5.26 -17.55 -3.53
CA TYR A 212 4.40 -16.67 -2.75
C TYR A 212 2.98 -16.63 -3.29
N VAL A 213 2.02 -16.55 -2.39
CA VAL A 213 0.59 -16.49 -2.75
C VAL A 213 -0.13 -15.40 -1.96
N ASN A 214 -1.12 -14.80 -2.61
CA ASN A 214 -2.07 -13.92 -1.93
C ASN A 214 -3.23 -14.74 -1.39
N ILE A 215 -3.58 -14.54 -0.12
CA ILE A 215 -4.75 -15.15 0.52
C ILE A 215 -5.68 -14.07 1.05
N SER A 216 -6.95 -14.39 1.16
CA SER A 216 -7.98 -13.52 1.70
C SER A 216 -9.12 -14.33 2.32
N SER A 217 -10.08 -13.65 2.96
CA SER A 217 -11.27 -14.27 3.53
C SER A 217 -12.49 -13.40 3.24
N PHE A 218 -13.19 -13.69 2.13
CA PHE A 218 -14.40 -12.96 1.72
C PHE A 218 -15.59 -13.91 1.54
N THR A 219 -16.71 -13.59 2.17
CA THR A 219 -17.92 -14.43 2.13
C THR A 219 -18.73 -14.31 0.86
N HIS A 220 -18.49 -13.32 0.00
CA HIS A 220 -19.19 -13.12 -1.26
C HIS A 220 -18.57 -13.89 -2.44
N HIS A 221 -17.42 -14.53 -2.24
CA HIS A 221 -16.80 -15.46 -3.17
C HIS A 221 -16.73 -16.88 -2.58
N PRO A 222 -16.75 -17.91 -3.41
CA PRO A 222 -16.59 -19.30 -2.93
C PRO A 222 -15.25 -19.48 -2.21
N PHE A 223 -15.28 -20.14 -1.05
CA PHE A 223 -14.05 -20.55 -0.38
C PHE A 223 -13.32 -21.65 -1.19
N TYR A 224 -12.02 -21.77 -0.97
CA TYR A 224 -11.11 -22.71 -1.65
C TYR A 224 -11.03 -22.50 -3.17
N SER A 225 -11.29 -21.28 -3.63
CA SER A 225 -11.15 -20.85 -5.01
C SER A 225 -10.32 -19.59 -5.11
N GLN A 226 -9.85 -19.28 -6.30
CA GLN A 226 -9.19 -18.01 -6.58
C GLN A 226 -10.19 -17.01 -7.16
N PHE A 227 -10.03 -15.76 -6.81
CA PHE A 227 -10.77 -14.64 -7.38
C PHE A 227 -9.91 -13.38 -7.43
N VAL A 228 -10.37 -12.40 -8.18
CA VAL A 228 -9.78 -11.06 -8.23
C VAL A 228 -10.42 -10.21 -7.14
N ILE A 229 -9.65 -9.63 -6.24
CA ILE A 229 -10.17 -8.61 -5.30
C ILE A 229 -10.52 -7.37 -6.11
N GLU A 230 -11.79 -6.97 -6.10
CA GLU A 230 -12.35 -5.89 -6.90
C GLU A 230 -12.12 -4.52 -6.26
N VAL A 231 -10.85 -4.13 -6.16
CA VAL A 231 -10.42 -2.82 -5.68
C VAL A 231 -9.57 -2.12 -6.75
N GLU A 232 -9.59 -0.79 -6.77
CA GLU A 232 -8.88 0.01 -7.79
C GLU A 232 -7.38 -0.23 -7.81
N ASP A 233 -6.81 -0.56 -6.65
CA ASP A 233 -5.37 -0.82 -6.50
C ASP A 233 -4.96 -2.18 -7.03
N ASN A 234 -5.89 -3.12 -7.18
CA ASN A 234 -5.64 -4.39 -7.88
C ASN A 234 -5.75 -4.22 -9.41
N TRP A 235 -5.04 -3.24 -9.94
CA TRP A 235 -5.10 -2.87 -11.35
C TRP A 235 -4.55 -3.95 -12.31
N ARG A 236 -3.69 -4.86 -11.81
CA ARG A 236 -3.23 -6.03 -12.58
C ARG A 236 -4.27 -7.14 -12.66
N TRP A 237 -5.31 -7.10 -11.80
CA TRP A 237 -6.30 -8.15 -11.61
C TRP A 237 -5.67 -9.43 -11.06
N GLY A 238 -4.70 -9.26 -10.15
CA GLY A 238 -4.05 -10.35 -9.45
C GLY A 238 -5.06 -11.21 -8.69
N LEU A 239 -4.83 -12.50 -8.72
CA LEU A 239 -5.68 -13.48 -8.04
C LEU A 239 -5.25 -13.66 -6.59
N CYS A 240 -6.21 -13.96 -5.73
CA CYS A 240 -5.96 -14.43 -4.38
C CYS A 240 -6.76 -15.70 -4.08
N TYR A 241 -6.25 -16.54 -3.19
CA TYR A 241 -6.99 -17.67 -2.65
C TYR A 241 -7.93 -17.22 -1.55
N ASN A 242 -9.17 -17.69 -1.60
CA ASN A 242 -10.18 -17.37 -0.62
C ASN A 242 -10.33 -18.51 0.38
N LEU A 243 -10.12 -18.22 1.66
CA LEU A 243 -10.20 -19.19 2.75
C LEU A 243 -11.27 -18.78 3.76
N PRO A 244 -11.90 -19.74 4.48
CA PRO A 244 -12.65 -19.40 5.68
C PRO A 244 -11.78 -18.64 6.69
N LEU A 245 -12.37 -17.72 7.46
CA LEU A 245 -11.62 -16.84 8.35
C LEU A 245 -10.72 -17.60 9.34
N ASP A 246 -11.24 -18.67 9.93
CA ASP A 246 -10.46 -19.47 10.90
C ASP A 246 -9.24 -20.13 10.24
N GLU A 247 -9.38 -20.61 9.00
CA GLU A 247 -8.27 -21.19 8.25
C GLU A 247 -7.28 -20.11 7.78
N PHE A 248 -7.79 -18.95 7.35
CA PHE A 248 -6.96 -17.79 7.02
C PHE A 248 -6.08 -17.39 8.21
N MET A 249 -6.66 -17.29 9.41
CA MET A 249 -5.90 -16.98 10.63
C MET A 249 -4.92 -18.10 10.99
N ALA A 250 -5.31 -19.37 10.81
CA ALA A 250 -4.41 -20.51 11.07
C ALA A 250 -3.19 -20.53 10.14
N VAL A 251 -3.33 -20.09 8.89
CA VAL A 251 -2.19 -19.92 7.96
C VAL A 251 -1.23 -18.85 8.47
N ILE A 252 -1.74 -17.71 8.93
CA ILE A 252 -0.93 -16.62 9.49
C ILE A 252 -0.19 -17.10 10.75
N ASP A 253 -0.90 -17.72 11.68
CA ASP A 253 -0.32 -18.25 12.91
C ASP A 253 0.77 -19.30 12.62
N ASN A 254 0.51 -20.18 11.66
CA ASN A 254 1.48 -21.20 11.25
C ASN A 254 2.73 -20.55 10.64
N ALA A 255 2.58 -19.55 9.77
CA ALA A 255 3.70 -18.82 9.18
C ALA A 255 4.58 -18.19 10.26
N VAL A 256 3.98 -17.39 11.16
CA VAL A 256 4.70 -16.71 12.24
C VAL A 256 5.38 -17.70 13.18
N ASN A 257 4.69 -18.78 13.59
CA ASN A 257 5.26 -19.81 14.47
C ASN A 257 6.46 -20.53 13.84
N ASN A 258 6.48 -20.65 12.50
CA ASN A 258 7.60 -21.22 11.75
C ASN A 258 8.67 -20.18 11.37
N GLY A 259 8.55 -18.94 11.84
CA GLY A 259 9.54 -17.88 11.64
C GLY A 259 9.47 -17.22 10.27
N TYR A 260 8.30 -17.19 9.65
CA TYR A 260 8.01 -16.41 8.45
C TYR A 260 7.27 -15.12 8.82
N THR A 261 7.57 -14.04 8.12
CA THR A 261 6.80 -12.81 8.20
C THR A 261 5.56 -12.91 7.30
N VAL A 262 4.67 -11.93 7.42
CA VAL A 262 3.45 -11.84 6.60
C VAL A 262 3.31 -10.40 6.10
N ALA A 263 3.20 -10.21 4.79
CA ALA A 263 2.79 -8.93 4.24
C ALA A 263 1.27 -8.80 4.39
N TRP A 264 0.84 -7.83 5.20
CA TRP A 264 -0.57 -7.63 5.53
C TRP A 264 -1.07 -6.28 5.01
N GLY A 265 -2.24 -6.29 4.42
CA GLY A 265 -2.99 -5.08 4.03
C GLY A 265 -4.37 -5.11 4.67
N GLY A 266 -4.74 -4.02 5.32
CA GLY A 266 -6.01 -3.90 6.00
C GLY A 266 -6.50 -2.45 6.05
N ASP A 267 -7.73 -2.27 6.52
CA ASP A 267 -8.31 -0.96 6.75
C ASP A 267 -7.65 -0.31 7.96
N VAL A 268 -7.07 0.86 7.76
CA VAL A 268 -6.42 1.67 8.80
C VAL A 268 -7.28 2.86 9.22
N SER A 269 -8.50 2.98 8.70
CA SER A 269 -9.43 4.06 9.02
C SER A 269 -10.23 3.80 10.29
N GLU A 270 -10.18 2.58 10.83
CA GLU A 270 -10.87 2.21 12.06
C GLU A 270 -10.32 2.96 13.27
N THR A 271 -11.22 3.25 14.22
CA THR A 271 -10.89 3.98 15.44
C THR A 271 -9.81 3.28 16.28
N GLY A 272 -9.76 1.94 16.22
CA GLY A 272 -8.79 1.12 16.93
C GLY A 272 -7.37 1.16 16.35
N PHE A 273 -7.19 1.64 15.10
CA PHE A 273 -5.88 1.78 14.48
C PHE A 273 -5.28 3.14 14.84
N THR A 274 -4.43 3.19 15.87
CA THR A 274 -3.97 4.44 16.47
C THR A 274 -2.62 4.88 15.94
N ARG A 275 -2.36 6.19 15.98
CA ARG A 275 -1.05 6.75 15.62
C ARG A 275 0.07 6.39 16.61
N ASP A 276 -0.30 5.91 17.79
CA ASP A 276 0.65 5.49 18.83
C ASP A 276 1.13 4.03 18.65
N GLY A 277 0.77 3.42 17.51
CA GLY A 277 1.21 2.07 17.16
C GLY A 277 0.36 0.94 17.76
N LEU A 278 -0.88 1.22 18.17
CA LEU A 278 -1.83 0.23 18.60
C LEU A 278 -2.85 -0.10 17.52
N ALA A 279 -3.15 -1.37 17.34
CA ALA A 279 -4.33 -1.85 16.65
C ALA A 279 -5.22 -2.59 17.64
N ILE A 280 -6.37 -2.02 17.97
CA ILE A 280 -7.24 -2.47 19.07
C ILE A 280 -8.56 -2.97 18.48
N LEU A 281 -9.05 -4.10 18.97
CA LEU A 281 -10.32 -4.66 18.53
C LEU A 281 -11.49 -3.71 18.82
N VAL A 282 -12.39 -3.61 17.85
CA VAL A 282 -13.65 -2.87 18.01
C VAL A 282 -14.59 -3.61 18.93
N ASP A 283 -15.27 -2.89 19.81
CA ASP A 283 -16.30 -3.45 20.68
C ASP A 283 -17.58 -3.75 19.87
N THR A 284 -17.72 -5.00 19.44
CA THR A 284 -18.86 -5.48 18.65
C THR A 284 -20.19 -5.49 19.41
N SER A 285 -20.19 -5.27 20.73
CA SER A 285 -21.42 -5.08 21.51
C SER A 285 -22.11 -3.74 21.23
N VAL A 286 -21.37 -2.78 20.67
CA VAL A 286 -21.88 -1.48 20.25
C VAL A 286 -22.10 -1.52 18.73
N LYS A 287 -23.31 -1.20 18.29
CA LYS A 287 -23.58 -1.03 16.83
C LYS A 287 -23.26 0.42 16.44
N PRO A 288 -22.14 0.69 15.80
CA PRO A 288 -21.84 2.03 15.31
C PRO A 288 -22.77 2.38 14.14
N THR A 289 -23.13 3.64 14.02
CA THR A 289 -23.82 4.18 12.83
C THR A 289 -22.85 4.78 11.82
N GLY A 290 -21.56 4.75 12.15
CA GLY A 290 -20.44 5.20 11.31
C GLY A 290 -19.12 4.85 12.00
N SER A 291 -18.02 4.82 11.26
CA SER A 291 -16.68 4.45 11.75
C SER A 291 -16.20 5.34 12.92
N ASP A 292 -16.61 6.60 12.96
CA ASP A 292 -16.31 7.55 14.03
C ASP A 292 -17.03 7.25 15.36
N GLN A 293 -17.94 6.28 15.36
CA GLN A 293 -18.74 5.87 16.54
C GLN A 293 -18.29 4.53 17.10
N GLU A 294 -17.35 3.88 16.49
CA GLU A 294 -16.75 2.64 16.99
C GLU A 294 -16.09 2.87 18.34
N ARG A 295 -16.19 1.88 19.18
CA ARG A 295 -15.50 1.83 20.46
C ARG A 295 -14.56 0.65 20.47
N CYS A 296 -13.38 0.86 21.01
CA CYS A 296 -12.42 -0.22 21.20
C CYS A 296 -12.68 -0.93 22.51
N VAL A 297 -12.44 -2.23 22.54
CA VAL A 297 -12.45 -3.01 23.78
C VAL A 297 -11.29 -2.58 24.69
N GLY A 298 -11.50 -2.63 25.98
CA GLY A 298 -10.45 -2.32 26.95
C GLY A 298 -9.40 -3.45 27.05
N PRO A 299 -8.22 -3.18 27.65
CA PRO A 299 -7.12 -4.14 27.77
C PRO A 299 -7.50 -5.49 28.37
N ALA A 300 -8.47 -5.53 29.27
CA ALA A 300 -8.92 -6.77 29.95
C ALA A 300 -9.78 -7.68 29.05
N ALA A 301 -10.22 -7.20 27.89
CA ALA A 301 -11.09 -7.94 26.96
C ALA A 301 -10.35 -8.45 25.71
N GLN A 302 -9.05 -8.18 25.61
CA GLN A 302 -8.21 -8.60 24.48
C GLN A 302 -7.42 -9.88 24.72
#